data_d4ed9b162d2ccaebcd95295e341738ca
#
_entry.id   d4ed9b162d2ccaebcd95295e341738ca
#
_cell.length_a   1.000
_cell.length_b   1.000
_cell.length_c   1.000
_cell.angle_alpha   90.00
_cell.angle_beta   90.00
_cell.angle_gamma   90.00
#
_symmetry.space_group_name_H-M   'P 1'
#
loop_
_entity.id
_entity.type
_entity.pdbx_description
1 polymer ?
#
loop_
_entity_poly.entity_id
_entity_poly.type
_entity_poly.pdbx_seq_one_letter_code
_entity_poly.pdbx_strand_id
1 'polypeptide(L)'
;MQDTSYFVHSSAVIDAGASIGAGSKVWHFTHIMPSSEIGENCIIGQNVFIDRRVKIGNGVKIQNNVSVYQGVTLEDDVFLGPSMVFTNVINPRSFIERKTEFRPTLVCRGATIGANATILCGIEVGEYALIGAGAVVTRTVPPFALITGNPGKRTGWVSKAGITLEFNDKGEASCPESGEKYLLTGEAVINVLPSPGQKG
;
A
#
# COMPACT_ATOMS: atom_id res chain seq x y z
N MET A 1 -28.55 -2.43 12.91
CA MET A 1 -28.36 -2.08 11.51
C MET A 1 -26.92 -1.65 11.38
N GLN A 2 -26.12 -2.31 10.54
CA GLN A 2 -24.78 -1.81 10.22
C GLN A 2 -24.95 -0.47 9.50
N ASP A 3 -24.22 0.54 9.96
CA ASP A 3 -24.16 1.83 9.28
C ASP A 3 -23.43 1.62 7.94
N THR A 4 -24.20 1.67 6.84
CA THR A 4 -23.65 1.52 5.47
C THR A 4 -23.27 2.86 4.87
N SER A 5 -23.27 3.93 5.67
CA SER A 5 -22.98 5.28 5.20
C SER A 5 -21.48 5.49 4.98
N TYR A 6 -21.12 6.10 3.88
CA TYR A 6 -19.81 6.66 3.59
C TYR A 6 -19.96 8.13 3.19
N PHE A 7 -18.86 8.89 3.31
CA PHE A 7 -18.84 10.30 2.93
C PHE A 7 -18.22 10.49 1.54
N VAL A 8 -18.89 11.27 0.68
CA VAL A 8 -18.35 11.72 -0.62
C VAL A 8 -18.50 13.22 -0.72
N HIS A 9 -17.38 13.92 -0.92
CA HIS A 9 -17.41 15.36 -1.17
C HIS A 9 -18.12 15.67 -2.49
N SER A 10 -18.89 16.74 -2.55
CA SER A 10 -19.73 17.12 -3.71
C SER A 10 -18.96 17.33 -5.02
N SER A 11 -17.66 17.59 -4.96
CA SER A 11 -16.80 17.71 -6.14
C SER A 11 -16.17 16.40 -6.60
N ALA A 12 -16.36 15.29 -5.87
CA ALA A 12 -15.88 13.98 -6.30
C ALA A 12 -16.85 13.35 -7.31
N VAL A 13 -16.31 12.55 -8.21
CA VAL A 13 -17.07 11.82 -9.25
C VAL A 13 -16.96 10.33 -8.96
N ILE A 14 -18.09 9.70 -8.73
CA ILE A 14 -18.18 8.24 -8.52
C ILE A 14 -18.99 7.67 -9.68
N ASP A 15 -18.35 6.89 -10.54
CA ASP A 15 -19.00 6.28 -11.68
C ASP A 15 -19.93 5.12 -11.26
N ALA A 16 -20.96 4.88 -12.06
CA ALA A 16 -21.91 3.81 -11.81
C ALA A 16 -21.20 2.44 -11.76
N GLY A 17 -21.55 1.62 -10.76
CA GLY A 17 -20.97 0.28 -10.54
C GLY A 17 -19.68 0.27 -9.72
N ALA A 18 -19.19 1.40 -9.24
CA ALA A 18 -18.20 1.45 -8.16
C ALA A 18 -18.88 1.15 -6.81
N SER A 19 -18.19 0.45 -5.90
CA SER A 19 -18.65 0.18 -4.54
C SER A 19 -17.73 0.78 -3.50
N ILE A 20 -18.30 1.36 -2.44
CA ILE A 20 -17.56 1.98 -1.33
C ILE A 20 -18.13 1.47 -0.03
N GLY A 21 -17.26 0.91 0.82
CA GLY A 21 -17.61 0.37 2.12
C GLY A 21 -17.92 1.45 3.16
N ALA A 22 -18.64 1.04 4.20
CA ALA A 22 -19.09 1.89 5.30
C ALA A 22 -17.93 2.60 6.00
N GLY A 23 -18.17 3.80 6.50
CA GLY A 23 -17.18 4.61 7.22
C GLY A 23 -16.08 5.23 6.34
N SER A 24 -16.05 4.90 5.03
CA SER A 24 -15.05 5.46 4.11
C SER A 24 -15.34 6.92 3.76
N LYS A 25 -14.29 7.68 3.44
CA LYS A 25 -14.37 9.11 3.13
C LYS A 25 -13.65 9.41 1.83
N VAL A 26 -14.37 10.01 0.86
CA VAL A 26 -13.84 10.43 -0.44
C VAL A 26 -13.81 11.95 -0.50
N TRP A 27 -12.62 12.51 -0.70
CA TRP A 27 -12.40 13.94 -0.65
C TRP A 27 -12.49 14.61 -2.03
N HIS A 28 -12.16 15.90 -2.09
CA HIS A 28 -12.35 16.80 -3.22
C HIS A 28 -11.70 16.28 -4.51
N PHE A 29 -12.40 16.46 -5.63
CA PHE A 29 -11.90 16.22 -6.99
C PHE A 29 -11.37 14.79 -7.23
N THR A 30 -11.78 13.84 -6.42
CA THR A 30 -11.46 12.42 -6.61
C THR A 30 -12.38 11.84 -7.69
N HIS A 31 -11.81 10.98 -8.55
CA HIS A 31 -12.59 10.23 -9.54
C HIS A 31 -12.41 8.73 -9.29
N ILE A 32 -13.52 8.04 -9.09
CA ILE A 32 -13.58 6.57 -8.88
C ILE A 32 -14.34 5.96 -10.07
N MET A 33 -13.63 5.14 -10.86
CA MET A 33 -14.14 4.55 -12.09
C MET A 33 -15.00 3.30 -11.85
N PRO A 34 -15.75 2.83 -12.88
CA PRO A 34 -16.69 1.71 -12.74
C PRO A 34 -16.02 0.40 -12.30
N SER A 35 -16.76 -0.40 -11.56
CA SER A 35 -16.34 -1.73 -11.09
C SER A 35 -15.12 -1.74 -10.18
N SER A 36 -14.72 -0.59 -9.63
CA SER A 36 -13.78 -0.54 -8.52
C SER A 36 -14.48 -0.87 -7.20
N GLU A 37 -13.76 -1.56 -6.34
CA GLU A 37 -14.24 -2.03 -5.03
C GLU A 37 -13.38 -1.39 -3.95
N ILE A 38 -13.97 -0.58 -3.08
CA ILE A 38 -13.30 0.09 -1.96
C ILE A 38 -13.91 -0.46 -0.67
N GLY A 39 -13.06 -0.95 0.21
CA GLY A 39 -13.45 -1.50 1.50
C GLY A 39 -13.96 -0.45 2.49
N GLU A 40 -14.12 -0.88 3.74
CA GLU A 40 -14.63 -0.06 4.84
C GLU A 40 -13.54 0.82 5.45
N ASN A 41 -13.95 1.95 6.07
CA ASN A 41 -13.08 2.83 6.84
C ASN A 41 -11.87 3.40 6.07
N CYS A 42 -11.96 3.48 4.74
CA CYS A 42 -10.93 4.05 3.91
C CYS A 42 -10.94 5.57 3.91
N ILE A 43 -9.77 6.18 3.69
CA ILE A 43 -9.64 7.63 3.48
C ILE A 43 -9.01 7.84 2.10
N ILE A 44 -9.80 8.38 1.18
CA ILE A 44 -9.37 8.70 -0.19
C ILE A 44 -9.17 10.20 -0.26
N GLY A 45 -7.94 10.64 -0.36
CA GLY A 45 -7.52 12.04 -0.33
C GLY A 45 -7.98 12.84 -1.54
N GLN A 46 -7.61 14.11 -1.57
CA GLN A 46 -7.96 15.03 -2.64
C GLN A 46 -7.23 14.66 -3.95
N ASN A 47 -7.94 14.83 -5.10
CA ASN A 47 -7.36 14.62 -6.43
C ASN A 47 -6.77 13.22 -6.62
N VAL A 48 -7.44 12.20 -6.07
CA VAL A 48 -7.10 10.80 -6.27
C VAL A 48 -7.86 10.26 -7.47
N PHE A 49 -7.19 9.48 -8.31
CA PHE A 49 -7.81 8.74 -9.40
C PHE A 49 -7.76 7.24 -9.08
N ILE A 50 -8.91 6.58 -9.09
CA ILE A 50 -9.03 5.13 -8.94
C ILE A 50 -9.64 4.58 -10.23
N ASP A 51 -8.82 3.84 -10.96
CA ASP A 51 -9.19 3.27 -12.27
C ASP A 51 -10.16 2.09 -12.09
N ARG A 52 -10.75 1.67 -13.20
CA ARG A 52 -11.72 0.58 -13.23
C ARG A 52 -11.16 -0.73 -12.67
N ARG A 53 -12.01 -1.49 -11.98
CA ARG A 53 -11.68 -2.82 -11.45
C ARG A 53 -10.52 -2.86 -10.44
N VAL A 54 -10.15 -1.73 -9.89
CA VAL A 54 -9.20 -1.66 -8.77
C VAL A 54 -9.87 -2.22 -7.53
N LYS A 55 -9.12 -2.99 -6.74
CA LYS A 55 -9.57 -3.53 -5.45
C LYS A 55 -8.77 -2.90 -4.33
N ILE A 56 -9.48 -2.36 -3.35
CA ILE A 56 -8.93 -1.70 -2.18
C ILE A 56 -9.56 -2.31 -0.94
N GLY A 57 -8.73 -2.85 -0.05
CA GLY A 57 -9.13 -3.44 1.22
C GLY A 57 -9.65 -2.41 2.22
N ASN A 58 -9.82 -2.85 3.46
CA ASN A 58 -10.34 -2.01 4.55
C ASN A 58 -9.24 -1.15 5.16
N GLY A 59 -9.60 0.00 5.75
CA GLY A 59 -8.67 0.85 6.49
C GLY A 59 -7.61 1.55 5.64
N VAL A 60 -7.66 1.42 4.33
CA VAL A 60 -6.66 1.99 3.41
C VAL A 60 -6.70 3.51 3.43
N LYS A 61 -5.51 4.13 3.46
CA LYS A 61 -5.37 5.59 3.39
C LYS A 61 -4.58 5.97 2.14
N ILE A 62 -5.24 6.61 1.19
CA ILE A 62 -4.63 7.15 -0.02
C ILE A 62 -4.54 8.67 0.15
N GLN A 63 -3.32 9.20 0.16
CA GLN A 63 -3.08 10.63 0.28
C GLN A 63 -3.34 11.36 -1.06
N ASN A 64 -3.24 12.68 -1.04
CA ASN A 64 -3.56 13.52 -2.18
C ASN A 64 -2.70 13.22 -3.42
N ASN A 65 -3.28 13.45 -4.61
CA ASN A 65 -2.59 13.37 -5.91
C ASN A 65 -2.04 11.97 -6.26
N VAL A 66 -2.73 10.92 -5.87
CA VAL A 66 -2.35 9.53 -6.21
C VAL A 66 -3.27 8.98 -7.28
N SER A 67 -2.69 8.30 -8.27
CA SER A 67 -3.43 7.52 -9.27
C SER A 67 -3.21 6.01 -9.02
N VAL A 68 -4.31 5.30 -8.79
CA VAL A 68 -4.33 3.84 -8.63
C VAL A 68 -4.88 3.25 -9.92
N TYR A 69 -4.00 2.73 -10.76
CA TYR A 69 -4.36 2.23 -12.09
C TYR A 69 -4.94 0.82 -12.06
N GLN A 70 -5.65 0.46 -13.13
CA GLN A 70 -6.15 -0.90 -13.34
C GLN A 70 -5.01 -1.93 -13.20
N GLY A 71 -5.26 -3.01 -12.46
CA GLY A 71 -4.27 -4.05 -12.15
C GLY A 71 -3.57 -3.85 -10.82
N VAL A 72 -3.75 -2.72 -10.15
CA VAL A 72 -3.29 -2.52 -8.76
C VAL A 72 -4.34 -3.09 -7.80
N THR A 73 -3.87 -3.85 -6.82
CA THR A 73 -4.66 -4.30 -5.67
C THR A 73 -3.97 -3.80 -4.39
N LEU A 74 -4.76 -3.20 -3.51
CA LEU A 74 -4.32 -2.78 -2.18
C LEU A 74 -5.04 -3.65 -1.15
N GLU A 75 -4.30 -4.34 -0.30
CA GLU A 75 -4.87 -5.07 0.83
C GLU A 75 -5.22 -4.12 1.98
N ASP A 76 -5.68 -4.68 3.12
CA ASP A 76 -6.10 -3.89 4.27
C ASP A 76 -4.96 -3.05 4.84
N ASP A 77 -5.30 -1.91 5.45
CA ASP A 77 -4.41 -1.02 6.19
C ASP A 77 -3.21 -0.47 5.41
N VAL A 78 -3.24 -0.51 4.08
CA VAL A 78 -2.21 0.09 3.23
C VAL A 78 -2.24 1.62 3.32
N PHE A 79 -1.05 2.23 3.41
CA PHE A 79 -0.88 3.66 3.33
C PHE A 79 -0.14 4.08 2.06
N LEU A 80 -0.77 4.94 1.25
CA LEU A 80 -0.15 5.56 0.08
C LEU A 80 0.14 7.03 0.37
N GLY A 81 1.40 7.41 0.42
CA GLY A 81 1.86 8.78 0.63
C GLY A 81 1.50 9.72 -0.52
N PRO A 82 1.48 11.05 -0.27
CA PRO A 82 1.07 12.02 -1.27
C PRO A 82 1.97 11.97 -2.51
N SER A 83 1.32 12.06 -3.67
CA SER A 83 1.98 12.09 -4.97
C SER A 83 2.88 10.87 -5.28
N MET A 84 2.68 9.73 -4.60
CA MET A 84 3.33 8.49 -5.02
C MET A 84 2.76 8.04 -6.37
N VAL A 85 3.53 7.26 -7.13
CA VAL A 85 3.21 6.89 -8.50
C VAL A 85 3.23 5.37 -8.67
N PHE A 86 2.15 4.81 -9.22
CA PHE A 86 2.17 3.48 -9.84
C PHE A 86 2.40 3.60 -11.34
N THR A 87 3.11 2.65 -11.94
CA THR A 87 3.07 2.43 -13.39
C THR A 87 2.16 1.24 -13.72
N ASN A 88 1.77 1.05 -14.97
CA ASN A 88 0.95 -0.09 -15.39
C ASN A 88 1.52 -0.84 -16.60
N VAL A 89 2.45 -0.21 -17.32
CA VAL A 89 3.16 -0.76 -18.49
C VAL A 89 4.66 -0.49 -18.33
N ILE A 90 5.50 -1.46 -18.75
CA ILE A 90 6.96 -1.35 -18.62
C ILE A 90 7.57 -0.40 -19.67
N ASN A 91 7.09 -0.45 -20.89
CA ASN A 91 7.67 0.25 -22.04
C ASN A 91 6.61 1.03 -22.84
N PRO A 92 5.97 2.06 -22.26
CA PRO A 92 4.93 2.79 -22.95
C PRO A 92 5.48 3.54 -24.17
N ARG A 93 4.64 3.64 -25.24
CA ARG A 93 4.85 4.47 -26.42
C ARG A 93 3.52 5.03 -26.84
N SER A 94 3.44 6.32 -27.13
CA SER A 94 2.16 6.98 -27.48
C SER A 94 1.54 6.42 -28.77
N PHE A 95 2.35 5.97 -29.70
CA PHE A 95 1.93 5.44 -31.01
C PHE A 95 1.76 3.90 -31.02
N ILE A 96 1.92 3.22 -29.88
CA ILE A 96 1.72 1.77 -29.73
C ILE A 96 0.69 1.54 -28.61
N GLU A 97 -0.44 0.96 -28.95
CA GLU A 97 -1.43 0.57 -27.94
C GLU A 97 -0.97 -0.63 -27.14
N ARG A 98 -0.90 -0.51 -25.81
CA ARG A 98 -0.43 -1.54 -24.88
C ARG A 98 -1.43 -1.85 -23.75
N LYS A 99 -2.71 -1.61 -23.99
CA LYS A 99 -3.76 -1.86 -22.98
C LYS A 99 -3.87 -3.32 -22.53
N THR A 100 -3.40 -4.24 -23.36
CA THR A 100 -3.34 -5.68 -23.05
C THR A 100 -2.08 -6.11 -22.29
N GLU A 101 -1.12 -5.19 -22.10
CA GLU A 101 0.17 -5.46 -21.49
C GLU A 101 0.25 -4.96 -20.03
N PHE A 102 -0.87 -4.59 -19.42
CA PHE A 102 -0.90 -4.17 -18.03
C PHE A 102 -0.40 -5.27 -17.11
N ARG A 103 0.54 -4.93 -16.23
CA ARG A 103 1.09 -5.86 -15.24
C ARG A 103 0.51 -5.57 -13.88
N PRO A 104 -0.03 -6.60 -13.19
CA PRO A 104 -0.63 -6.40 -11.87
C PRO A 104 0.43 -6.00 -10.84
N THR A 105 0.03 -5.17 -9.88
CA THR A 105 0.82 -4.80 -8.71
C THR A 105 0.01 -5.09 -7.46
N LEU A 106 0.58 -5.85 -6.54
CA LEU A 106 -0.03 -6.12 -5.24
C LEU A 106 0.69 -5.32 -4.15
N VAL A 107 -0.07 -4.61 -3.35
CA VAL A 107 0.43 -3.98 -2.12
C VAL A 107 -0.23 -4.69 -0.95
N CYS A 108 0.56 -5.45 -0.22
CA CYS A 108 0.08 -6.29 0.86
C CYS A 108 -0.26 -5.48 2.11
N ARG A 109 -0.99 -6.14 3.03
CA ARG A 109 -1.51 -5.57 4.27
C ARG A 109 -0.49 -4.74 5.03
N GLY A 110 -0.92 -3.57 5.49
CA GLY A 110 -0.12 -2.69 6.34
C GLY A 110 1.11 -2.08 5.69
N ALA A 111 1.36 -2.34 4.40
CA ALA A 111 2.49 -1.72 3.71
C ALA A 111 2.31 -0.21 3.58
N THR A 112 3.41 0.51 3.70
CA THR A 112 3.47 1.97 3.57
C THR A 112 4.32 2.36 2.38
N ILE A 113 3.78 3.20 1.49
CA ILE A 113 4.52 3.77 0.37
C ILE A 113 4.68 5.26 0.63
N GLY A 114 5.93 5.72 0.76
CA GLY A 114 6.27 7.11 1.08
C GLY A 114 5.92 8.09 -0.05
N ALA A 115 5.87 9.38 0.31
CA ALA A 115 5.57 10.47 -0.63
C ALA A 115 6.51 10.45 -1.83
N ASN A 116 5.98 10.74 -3.03
CA ASN A 116 6.74 10.79 -4.29
C ASN A 116 7.50 9.49 -4.65
N ALA A 117 7.26 8.37 -3.97
CA ALA A 117 7.83 7.09 -4.37
C ALA A 117 7.21 6.61 -5.69
N THR A 118 7.97 5.87 -6.49
CA THR A 118 7.49 5.26 -7.74
C THR A 118 7.58 3.74 -7.64
N ILE A 119 6.46 3.08 -7.92
CA ILE A 119 6.34 1.61 -7.92
C ILE A 119 6.17 1.14 -9.35
N LEU A 120 7.12 0.37 -9.87
CA LEU A 120 6.98 -0.25 -11.19
C LEU A 120 5.92 -1.35 -11.13
N CYS A 121 5.21 -1.52 -12.22
CA CYS A 121 4.20 -2.57 -12.34
C CYS A 121 4.81 -3.99 -12.41
N GLY A 122 4.02 -4.98 -12.07
CA GLY A 122 4.40 -6.39 -12.09
C GLY A 122 5.18 -6.86 -10.87
N ILE A 123 5.08 -6.14 -9.76
CA ILE A 123 5.76 -6.47 -8.50
C ILE A 123 4.77 -6.57 -7.34
N GLU A 124 5.25 -7.15 -6.26
CA GLU A 124 4.57 -7.19 -4.97
C GLU A 124 5.33 -6.35 -3.94
N VAL A 125 4.61 -5.58 -3.14
CA VAL A 125 5.13 -4.92 -1.94
C VAL A 125 4.61 -5.70 -0.74
N GLY A 126 5.49 -6.42 -0.06
CA GLY A 126 5.15 -7.36 1.00
C GLY A 126 4.55 -6.69 2.24
N GLU A 127 3.93 -7.51 3.08
CA GLU A 127 3.23 -7.06 4.29
C GLU A 127 4.12 -6.18 5.18
N TYR A 128 3.55 -5.07 5.66
CA TYR A 128 4.22 -4.12 6.54
C TYR A 128 5.55 -3.56 6.01
N ALA A 129 5.87 -3.74 4.72
CA ALA A 129 7.04 -3.10 4.14
C ALA A 129 6.89 -1.58 4.15
N LEU A 130 8.00 -0.88 4.31
CA LEU A 130 8.06 0.58 4.28
C LEU A 130 8.92 1.05 3.12
N ILE A 131 8.29 1.71 2.16
CA ILE A 131 8.98 2.36 1.04
C ILE A 131 9.23 3.81 1.43
N GLY A 132 10.49 4.20 1.50
CA GLY A 132 10.88 5.58 1.81
C GLY A 132 10.42 6.57 0.75
N ALA A 133 10.23 7.82 1.17
CA ALA A 133 9.85 8.90 0.26
C ALA A 133 10.86 9.04 -0.91
N GLY A 134 10.34 9.26 -2.12
CA GLY A 134 11.15 9.41 -3.33
C GLY A 134 11.84 8.13 -3.84
N ALA A 135 11.62 6.98 -3.22
CA ALA A 135 12.23 5.73 -3.67
C ALA A 135 11.62 5.25 -5.00
N VAL A 136 12.45 4.62 -5.86
CA VAL A 136 12.00 4.00 -7.11
C VAL A 136 12.12 2.48 -7.00
N VAL A 137 11.00 1.80 -6.78
CA VAL A 137 10.94 0.36 -6.54
C VAL A 137 10.78 -0.36 -7.88
N THR A 138 11.75 -1.19 -8.22
CA THR A 138 11.85 -1.87 -9.52
C THR A 138 11.70 -3.39 -9.44
N ARG A 139 11.55 -3.95 -8.25
CA ARG A 139 11.41 -5.39 -7.99
C ARG A 139 10.56 -5.64 -6.75
N THR A 140 10.06 -6.85 -6.61
CA THR A 140 9.29 -7.29 -5.43
C THR A 140 10.04 -7.01 -4.13
N VAL A 141 9.29 -6.55 -3.15
CA VAL A 141 9.76 -6.13 -1.82
C VAL A 141 9.36 -7.18 -0.79
N PRO A 142 10.29 -7.71 0.01
CA PRO A 142 9.96 -8.63 1.09
C PRO A 142 9.09 -7.99 2.19
N PRO A 143 8.30 -8.79 2.93
CA PRO A 143 7.61 -8.30 4.12
C PRO A 143 8.57 -7.63 5.11
N PHE A 144 8.12 -6.57 5.78
CA PHE A 144 8.88 -5.80 6.77
C PHE A 144 10.14 -5.09 6.23
N ALA A 145 10.42 -5.13 4.94
CA ALA A 145 11.61 -4.49 4.38
C ALA A 145 11.48 -2.95 4.36
N LEU A 146 12.56 -2.27 4.74
CA LEU A 146 12.73 -0.84 4.50
C LEU A 146 13.48 -0.64 3.18
N ILE A 147 12.80 0.00 2.22
CA ILE A 147 13.36 0.30 0.88
C ILE A 147 13.56 1.79 0.75
N THR A 148 14.76 2.22 0.35
CA THR A 148 15.06 3.64 0.12
C THR A 148 15.89 3.84 -1.16
N GLY A 149 15.85 5.04 -1.70
CA GLY A 149 16.72 5.49 -2.80
C GLY A 149 16.19 5.20 -4.20
N ASN A 150 16.98 5.62 -5.21
CA ASN A 150 16.74 5.41 -6.64
C ASN A 150 18.02 4.90 -7.31
N PRO A 151 18.06 3.64 -7.79
CA PRO A 151 17.02 2.62 -7.62
C PRO A 151 16.85 2.19 -6.16
N GLY A 152 15.62 1.79 -5.79
CA GLY A 152 15.26 1.37 -4.44
C GLY A 152 16.05 0.14 -4.01
N LYS A 153 16.67 0.22 -2.84
CA LYS A 153 17.43 -0.87 -2.21
C LYS A 153 16.93 -1.10 -0.79
N ARG A 154 16.97 -2.35 -0.34
CA ARG A 154 16.70 -2.65 1.07
C ARG A 154 17.84 -2.12 1.94
N THR A 155 17.50 -1.17 2.81
CA THR A 155 18.44 -0.54 3.74
C THR A 155 18.25 -1.01 5.18
N GLY A 156 17.19 -1.79 5.45
CA GLY A 156 16.89 -2.31 6.76
C GLY A 156 15.56 -3.05 6.80
N TRP A 157 15.04 -3.17 7.99
CA TRP A 157 13.78 -3.80 8.31
C TRP A 157 12.98 -2.93 9.27
N VAL A 158 11.65 -3.02 9.22
CA VAL A 158 10.76 -2.28 10.12
C VAL A 158 9.79 -3.22 10.82
N SER A 159 9.29 -2.79 11.97
CA SER A 159 8.18 -3.44 12.67
C SER A 159 6.84 -3.11 12.00
N LYS A 160 5.74 -3.74 12.44
CA LYS A 160 4.38 -3.34 12.05
C LYS A 160 4.07 -1.88 12.39
N ALA A 161 4.69 -1.33 13.43
CA ALA A 161 4.56 0.09 13.79
C ALA A 161 5.41 1.02 12.90
N GLY A 162 6.16 0.48 11.91
CA GLY A 162 7.02 1.27 11.03
C GLY A 162 8.34 1.71 11.65
N ILE A 163 8.70 1.17 12.82
CA ILE A 163 9.96 1.47 13.51
C ILE A 163 11.08 0.56 12.99
N THR A 164 12.23 1.14 12.71
CA THR A 164 13.41 0.38 12.27
C THR A 164 13.80 -0.67 13.33
N LEU A 165 14.03 -1.90 12.88
CA LEU A 165 14.43 -3.02 13.71
C LEU A 165 15.96 -3.16 13.73
N GLU A 166 16.52 -3.23 14.94
CA GLU A 166 17.93 -3.54 15.17
C GLU A 166 18.03 -4.98 15.68
N PHE A 167 18.69 -5.83 14.91
CA PHE A 167 18.83 -7.25 15.22
C PHE A 167 20.13 -7.52 16.00
N ASN A 168 20.01 -8.34 17.04
CA ASN A 168 21.17 -8.84 17.78
C ASN A 168 21.89 -9.97 17.00
N ASP A 169 23.00 -10.51 17.55
CA ASP A 169 23.80 -11.57 16.94
C ASP A 169 23.02 -12.89 16.70
N LYS A 170 21.87 -13.06 17.36
CA LYS A 170 20.96 -14.20 17.18
C LYS A 170 19.88 -13.93 16.14
N GLY A 171 19.88 -12.75 15.51
CA GLY A 171 18.85 -12.35 14.58
C GLY A 171 17.51 -11.95 15.23
N GLU A 172 17.50 -11.61 16.53
CA GLU A 172 16.30 -11.21 17.25
C GLU A 172 16.22 -9.70 17.38
N ALA A 173 15.03 -9.14 17.21
CA ALA A 173 14.74 -7.74 17.46
C ALA A 173 13.39 -7.59 18.16
N SER A 174 13.22 -6.47 18.87
CA SER A 174 11.93 -6.09 19.48
C SER A 174 11.57 -4.68 19.05
N CYS A 175 10.31 -4.45 18.72
CA CYS A 175 9.81 -3.12 18.45
C CYS A 175 9.75 -2.32 19.76
N PRO A 176 10.42 -1.16 19.86
CA PRO A 176 10.40 -0.37 21.10
C PRO A 176 9.02 0.25 21.39
N GLU A 177 8.17 0.39 20.38
CA GLU A 177 6.84 0.98 20.53
C GLU A 177 5.77 -0.06 20.90
N SER A 178 5.74 -1.21 20.21
CA SER A 178 4.70 -2.23 20.43
C SER A 178 5.14 -3.39 21.33
N GLY A 179 6.44 -3.56 21.55
CA GLY A 179 7.01 -4.73 22.26
C GLY A 179 6.99 -6.03 21.45
N GLU A 180 6.45 -6.02 20.23
CA GLU A 180 6.44 -7.20 19.36
C GLU A 180 7.84 -7.66 19.02
N LYS A 181 8.01 -8.98 18.94
CA LYS A 181 9.30 -9.61 18.64
C LYS A 181 9.39 -10.04 17.18
N TYR A 182 10.58 -9.94 16.64
CA TYR A 182 10.90 -10.26 15.24
C TYR A 182 12.14 -11.13 15.17
N LEU A 183 12.17 -12.04 14.21
CA LEU A 183 13.32 -12.91 13.94
C LEU A 183 13.74 -12.74 12.49
N LEU A 184 15.02 -12.45 12.28
CA LEU A 184 15.64 -12.43 10.96
C LEU A 184 16.13 -13.85 10.63
N THR A 185 15.56 -14.43 9.57
CA THR A 185 15.90 -15.76 9.09
C THR A 185 16.41 -15.65 7.66
N GLY A 186 17.72 -15.64 7.48
CA GLY A 186 18.34 -15.38 6.19
C GLY A 186 18.01 -13.97 5.68
N GLU A 187 17.27 -13.88 4.58
CA GLU A 187 16.84 -12.60 3.97
C GLU A 187 15.38 -12.26 4.24
N ALA A 188 14.75 -12.87 5.23
CA ALA A 188 13.36 -12.64 5.61
C ALA A 188 13.23 -12.30 7.09
N VAL A 189 12.28 -11.44 7.41
CA VAL A 189 11.87 -11.13 8.79
C VAL A 189 10.50 -11.73 9.03
N ILE A 190 10.33 -12.38 10.16
CA ILE A 190 9.05 -12.88 10.64
C ILE A 190 8.70 -12.21 11.97
N ASN A 191 7.43 -11.85 12.14
CA ASN A 191 6.90 -11.42 13.42
C ASN A 191 6.63 -12.68 14.28
N VAL A 192 7.30 -12.78 15.42
CA VAL A 192 7.14 -13.90 16.32
C VAL A 192 5.99 -13.58 17.27
N LEU A 193 4.84 -14.20 17.07
CA LEU A 193 3.73 -14.10 18.01
C LEU A 193 4.18 -14.63 19.37
N PRO A 194 3.86 -13.96 20.49
CA PRO A 194 4.10 -14.53 21.80
C PRO A 194 3.42 -15.89 21.88
N SER A 195 4.15 -16.92 22.29
CA SER A 195 3.58 -18.25 22.53
C SER A 195 2.39 -18.11 23.48
N PRO A 196 1.23 -18.71 23.21
CA PRO A 196 0.11 -18.67 24.15
C PRO A 196 0.53 -19.36 25.44
N GLY A 197 0.91 -18.57 26.48
CA GLY A 197 1.27 -19.14 27.77
C GLY A 197 2.25 -18.37 28.65
N GLN A 198 2.73 -17.23 28.27
CA GLN A 198 3.52 -16.38 29.20
C GLN A 198 2.74 -15.11 29.55
N LYS A 199 1.80 -15.26 30.51
CA LYS A 199 1.37 -14.14 31.35
C LYS A 199 2.43 -13.99 32.46
N GLY A 200 3.25 -12.93 32.38
CA GLY A 200 4.05 -12.47 33.49
C GLY A 200 3.20 -11.60 34.43
#